data_8e1817b00e5e2fc515a3c4c2500ccdf7
#
_entry.id   8e1817b00e5e2fc515a3c4c2500ccdf7
#
_cell.length_a   1.000
_cell.length_b   1.000
_cell.length_c   1.000
_cell.angle_alpha   90.00
_cell.angle_beta   90.00
_cell.angle_gamma   90.00
#
_symmetry.space_group_name_H-M   'P 1'
#
loop_
_entity.id
_entity.type
_entity.pdbx_description
1 polymer ?
#
loop_
_entity_poly.entity_id
_entity_poly.type
_entity_poly.pdbx_seq_one_letter_code
_entity_poly.pdbx_strand_id
1 'polypeptide(L)'
;ISKIKPNDVEFEAVYTSMYELCKVLNIKSSGRSYNQLAESLNDLRKKDVIIYDKERKAITQCGWVSSATYYDNGQVELCFADKLKPYLLQLSKNYTQYLLIDTVKLKSKYSILLYKLIREACKDKTKVTILQGTPDEFKEMLGAPDSYTYKQMKQNILLKAINEINEKIDDMQLELFQATKGRKVVQVEIHNDWTENR
;
A
#
# COMPACT_ATOMS: atom_id res chain seq x y z
N ILE A 1 -11.65 -1.50 -1.44
CA ILE A 1 -11.52 -0.13 -0.91
C ILE A 1 -11.76 0.91 -2.01
N SER A 2 -11.32 0.73 -3.25
CA SER A 2 -11.58 1.69 -4.35
C SER A 2 -13.08 1.92 -4.65
N LYS A 3 -13.96 1.05 -4.19
CA LYS A 3 -15.43 1.19 -4.28
C LYS A 3 -16.02 2.02 -3.14
N ILE A 4 -15.25 2.31 -2.08
CA ILE A 4 -15.65 3.13 -0.94
C ILE A 4 -15.17 4.56 -1.20
N LYS A 5 -16.08 5.52 -1.21
CA LYS A 5 -15.74 6.92 -1.43
C LYS A 5 -15.47 7.61 -0.09
N PRO A 6 -14.60 8.65 -0.06
CA PRO A 6 -14.25 9.36 1.18
C PRO A 6 -15.44 9.95 1.95
N ASN A 7 -16.53 10.24 1.25
CA ASN A 7 -17.73 10.86 1.81
C ASN A 7 -18.85 9.85 2.12
N ASP A 8 -18.61 8.55 1.89
CA ASP A 8 -19.61 7.54 2.23
C ASP A 8 -19.82 7.50 3.76
N VAL A 9 -21.07 7.49 4.18
CA VAL A 9 -21.46 7.47 5.59
C VAL A 9 -21.59 6.02 6.09
N GLU A 10 -22.04 5.13 5.20
CA GLU A 10 -22.23 3.71 5.48
C GLU A 10 -21.82 2.89 4.26
N PHE A 11 -21.35 1.69 4.51
CA PHE A 11 -21.27 0.64 3.50
C PHE A 11 -21.64 -0.70 4.14
N GLU A 12 -22.45 -1.47 3.45
CA GLU A 12 -22.81 -2.84 3.89
C GLU A 12 -21.90 -3.87 3.24
N ALA A 13 -21.86 -3.85 1.93
CA ALA A 13 -21.06 -4.76 1.14
C ALA A 13 -20.50 -4.08 -0.12
N VAL A 14 -19.37 -4.58 -0.59
CA VAL A 14 -18.79 -4.20 -1.89
C VAL A 14 -19.11 -5.30 -2.89
N TYR A 15 -19.85 -4.94 -3.93
CA TYR A 15 -20.19 -5.84 -5.04
C TYR A 15 -19.21 -5.67 -6.20
N THR A 16 -18.69 -6.77 -6.68
CA THR A 16 -17.76 -6.84 -7.81
C THR A 16 -17.93 -8.18 -8.54
N SER A 17 -17.03 -8.50 -9.46
CA SER A 17 -16.95 -9.82 -10.08
C SER A 17 -15.52 -10.30 -10.18
N MET A 18 -15.32 -11.61 -10.33
CA MET A 18 -14.00 -12.19 -10.59
C MET A 18 -13.37 -11.62 -11.85
N TYR A 19 -14.19 -11.33 -12.86
CA TYR A 19 -13.74 -10.68 -14.09
C TYR A 19 -13.22 -9.26 -13.85
N GLU A 20 -13.98 -8.43 -13.11
CA GLU A 20 -13.56 -7.06 -12.75
C GLU A 20 -12.29 -7.07 -11.92
N LEU A 21 -12.15 -7.98 -10.96
CA LEU A 21 -10.94 -8.12 -10.17
C LEU A 21 -9.73 -8.47 -11.05
N CYS A 22 -9.88 -9.43 -11.96
CA CYS A 22 -8.83 -9.75 -12.91
C CYS A 22 -8.44 -8.54 -13.76
N LYS A 23 -9.42 -7.79 -14.27
CA LYS A 23 -9.19 -6.59 -15.09
C LYS A 23 -8.43 -5.52 -14.33
N VAL A 24 -8.84 -5.21 -13.10
CA VAL A 24 -8.18 -4.21 -12.24
C VAL A 24 -6.74 -4.63 -11.90
N LEU A 25 -6.52 -5.91 -11.66
CA LEU A 25 -5.20 -6.46 -11.34
C LEU A 25 -4.34 -6.77 -12.57
N ASN A 26 -4.84 -6.48 -13.77
CA ASN A 26 -4.19 -6.80 -15.05
C ASN A 26 -3.79 -8.28 -15.17
N ILE A 27 -4.68 -9.17 -14.74
CA ILE A 27 -4.50 -10.62 -14.77
C ILE A 27 -5.43 -11.18 -15.85
N LYS A 28 -4.93 -12.15 -16.64
CA LYS A 28 -5.76 -12.84 -17.64
C LYS A 28 -6.89 -13.59 -16.94
N SER A 29 -8.14 -13.34 -17.36
CA SER A 29 -9.32 -14.02 -16.85
C SER A 29 -9.33 -15.49 -17.25
N SER A 30 -9.32 -16.38 -16.27
CA SER A 30 -9.38 -17.83 -16.41
C SER A 30 -9.87 -18.48 -15.13
N GLY A 31 -10.34 -19.73 -15.21
CA GLY A 31 -10.74 -20.48 -14.00
C GLY A 31 -9.61 -20.57 -12.96
N ARG A 32 -8.37 -20.76 -13.42
CA ARG A 32 -7.19 -20.77 -12.53
C ARG A 32 -7.01 -19.43 -11.82
N SER A 33 -7.13 -18.32 -12.55
CA SER A 33 -6.99 -16.97 -11.95
C SER A 33 -8.12 -16.69 -10.96
N TYR A 34 -9.33 -17.15 -11.23
CA TYR A 34 -10.47 -17.01 -10.31
C TYR A 34 -10.25 -17.78 -9.01
N ASN A 35 -9.74 -19.00 -9.10
CA ASN A 35 -9.39 -19.77 -7.90
C ASN A 35 -8.28 -19.09 -7.08
N GLN A 36 -7.23 -18.60 -7.74
CA GLN A 36 -6.16 -17.86 -7.06
C GLN A 36 -6.67 -16.58 -6.38
N LEU A 37 -7.58 -15.85 -7.02
CA LEU A 37 -8.21 -14.67 -6.41
C LEU A 37 -9.08 -15.05 -5.22
N ALA A 38 -9.87 -16.12 -5.31
CA ALA A 38 -10.68 -16.61 -4.19
C ALA A 38 -9.79 -17.03 -3.00
N GLU A 39 -8.68 -17.72 -3.25
CA GLU A 39 -7.68 -18.06 -2.23
C GLU A 39 -7.08 -16.80 -1.60
N SER A 40 -6.70 -15.80 -2.41
CA SER A 40 -6.14 -14.53 -1.92
C SER A 40 -7.13 -13.74 -1.06
N LEU A 41 -8.42 -13.73 -1.43
CA LEU A 41 -9.49 -13.11 -0.63
C LEU A 41 -9.72 -13.88 0.69
N ASN A 42 -9.65 -15.21 0.67
CA ASN A 42 -9.72 -16.03 1.87
C ASN A 42 -8.52 -15.80 2.80
N ASP A 43 -7.33 -15.64 2.24
CA ASP A 43 -6.13 -15.32 3.02
C ASP A 43 -6.22 -13.91 3.61
N LEU A 44 -6.76 -12.94 2.87
CA LEU A 44 -7.03 -11.61 3.39
C LEU A 44 -8.03 -11.64 4.56
N ARG A 45 -9.06 -12.48 4.47
CA ARG A 45 -10.05 -12.68 5.54
C ARG A 45 -9.42 -13.24 6.83
N LYS A 46 -8.39 -14.10 6.70
CA LYS A 46 -7.66 -14.69 7.82
C LYS A 46 -6.62 -13.77 8.44
N LYS A 47 -6.26 -12.65 7.77
CA LYS A 47 -5.28 -11.70 8.29
C LYS A 47 -5.93 -10.75 9.27
N ASP A 48 -5.33 -10.65 10.44
CA ASP A 48 -5.77 -9.76 11.49
C ASP A 48 -5.30 -8.32 11.28
N VAL A 49 -6.16 -7.40 11.69
CA VAL A 49 -5.86 -5.99 11.87
C VAL A 49 -5.87 -5.72 13.37
N ILE A 50 -4.83 -5.09 13.86
CA ILE A 50 -4.71 -4.67 15.25
C ILE A 50 -4.96 -3.17 15.32
N ILE A 51 -5.98 -2.77 16.05
CA ILE A 51 -6.37 -1.37 16.24
C ILE A 51 -6.08 -0.98 17.68
N TYR A 52 -5.21 0.02 17.85
CA TYR A 52 -4.86 0.58 19.16
C TYR A 52 -5.73 1.79 19.43
N ASP A 53 -6.64 1.68 20.39
CA ASP A 53 -7.45 2.79 20.86
C ASP A 53 -6.75 3.42 22.09
N LYS A 54 -6.11 4.58 21.87
CA LYS A 54 -5.36 5.28 22.92
C LYS A 54 -6.27 5.87 23.98
N GLU A 55 -7.48 6.29 23.63
CA GLU A 55 -8.43 6.92 24.56
C GLU A 55 -9.02 5.87 25.51
N ARG A 56 -9.43 4.73 24.95
CA ARG A 56 -10.00 3.62 25.72
C ARG A 56 -8.94 2.70 26.33
N LYS A 57 -7.65 2.91 26.01
CA LYS A 57 -6.53 2.03 26.38
C LYS A 57 -6.82 0.57 26.02
N ALA A 58 -7.36 0.34 24.84
CA ALA A 58 -7.83 -0.95 24.38
C ALA A 58 -7.14 -1.36 23.07
N ILE A 59 -7.03 -2.67 22.89
CA ILE A 59 -6.55 -3.29 21.65
C ILE A 59 -7.73 -4.07 21.07
N THR A 60 -8.10 -3.76 19.83
CA THR A 60 -9.09 -4.53 19.08
C THR A 60 -8.39 -5.31 17.99
N GLN A 61 -8.64 -6.61 17.93
CA GLN A 61 -8.19 -7.49 16.86
C GLN A 61 -9.38 -7.92 16.02
N CYS A 62 -9.33 -7.68 14.71
CA CYS A 62 -10.37 -8.07 13.77
C CYS A 62 -9.77 -8.38 12.38
N GLY A 63 -10.52 -9.09 11.53
CA GLY A 63 -10.12 -9.31 10.13
C GLY A 63 -10.35 -8.07 9.27
N TRP A 64 -9.77 -8.04 8.06
CA TRP A 64 -10.10 -7.04 7.03
C TRP A 64 -11.50 -7.24 6.46
N VAL A 65 -11.85 -8.49 6.20
CA VAL A 65 -13.10 -8.91 5.57
C VAL A 65 -13.81 -9.86 6.52
N SER A 66 -15.05 -9.56 6.84
CA SER A 66 -15.91 -10.44 7.69
C SER A 66 -16.45 -11.61 6.89
N SER A 67 -16.85 -11.38 5.63
CA SER A 67 -17.32 -12.42 4.73
C SER A 67 -17.01 -12.13 3.27
N ALA A 68 -16.86 -13.19 2.47
CA ALA A 68 -16.79 -13.16 1.03
C ALA A 68 -17.77 -14.19 0.47
N THR A 69 -18.74 -13.75 -0.32
CA THR A 69 -19.72 -14.60 -0.98
C THR A 69 -19.41 -14.66 -2.46
N TYR A 70 -19.38 -15.85 -3.02
CA TYR A 70 -19.13 -16.11 -4.42
C TYR A 70 -20.39 -16.70 -5.05
N TYR A 71 -20.89 -16.03 -6.07
CA TYR A 71 -22.08 -16.44 -6.79
C TYR A 71 -21.73 -17.21 -8.07
N ASP A 72 -22.56 -18.16 -8.48
CA ASP A 72 -22.34 -18.99 -9.69
C ASP A 72 -22.24 -18.16 -10.97
N ASN A 73 -22.84 -16.97 -10.99
CA ASN A 73 -22.75 -16.02 -12.09
C ASN A 73 -21.42 -15.25 -12.13
N GLY A 74 -20.46 -15.57 -11.26
CA GLY A 74 -19.15 -14.91 -11.15
C GLY A 74 -19.15 -13.60 -10.36
N GLN A 75 -20.28 -13.20 -9.77
CA GLN A 75 -20.33 -12.06 -8.84
C GLN A 75 -19.66 -12.41 -7.51
N VAL A 76 -19.13 -11.39 -6.86
CA VAL A 76 -18.49 -11.47 -5.54
C VAL A 76 -19.04 -10.36 -4.66
N GLU A 77 -19.46 -10.72 -3.47
CA GLU A 77 -19.85 -9.77 -2.42
C GLU A 77 -18.83 -9.86 -1.28
N LEU A 78 -18.30 -8.70 -0.89
CA LEU A 78 -17.30 -8.57 0.18
C LEU A 78 -17.84 -7.68 1.28
N CYS A 79 -17.95 -8.22 2.50
CA CYS A 79 -18.28 -7.44 3.68
C CYS A 79 -17.02 -7.15 4.49
N PHE A 80 -16.76 -5.89 4.81
CA PHE A 80 -15.67 -5.50 5.69
C PHE A 80 -16.07 -5.68 7.16
N ALA A 81 -15.10 -5.90 8.03
CA ALA A 81 -15.36 -5.98 9.45
C ALA A 81 -15.89 -4.62 9.99
N ASP A 82 -16.95 -4.66 10.81
CA ASP A 82 -17.59 -3.45 11.34
C ASP A 82 -16.63 -2.54 12.10
N LYS A 83 -15.66 -3.12 12.79
CA LYS A 83 -14.62 -2.37 13.53
C LYS A 83 -13.71 -1.55 12.63
N LEU A 84 -13.66 -1.83 11.32
CA LEU A 84 -12.91 -1.04 10.34
C LEU A 84 -13.71 0.12 9.75
N LYS A 85 -15.04 0.15 9.89
CA LYS A 85 -15.90 1.22 9.33
C LYS A 85 -15.40 2.63 9.68
N PRO A 86 -15.05 2.97 10.93
CA PRO A 86 -14.57 4.31 11.28
C PRO A 86 -13.26 4.69 10.58
N TYR A 87 -12.47 3.69 10.16
CA TYR A 87 -11.18 3.89 9.48
C TYR A 87 -11.27 3.84 7.95
N LEU A 88 -12.42 3.48 7.41
CA LEU A 88 -12.66 3.37 5.97
C LEU A 88 -13.67 4.39 5.44
N LEU A 89 -14.48 4.95 6.33
CA LEU A 89 -15.54 5.91 6.00
C LEU A 89 -15.16 7.32 6.48
N GLN A 90 -15.73 8.35 5.83
CA GLN A 90 -15.55 9.76 6.20
C GLN A 90 -14.08 10.20 6.31
N LEU A 91 -13.22 9.65 5.47
CA LEU A 91 -11.78 9.96 5.43
C LEU A 91 -11.51 11.33 4.74
N SER A 92 -12.31 12.37 5.07
CA SER A 92 -12.24 13.66 4.38
C SER A 92 -10.95 14.46 4.63
N LYS A 93 -10.18 14.15 5.68
CA LYS A 93 -9.03 14.97 6.09
C LYS A 93 -7.68 14.24 6.12
N ASN A 94 -7.67 12.93 6.31
CA ASN A 94 -6.43 12.17 6.60
C ASN A 94 -6.35 10.90 5.75
N TYR A 95 -6.39 11.02 4.43
CA TYR A 95 -6.12 9.88 3.55
C TYR A 95 -5.13 10.26 2.46
N THR A 96 -4.35 9.26 2.05
CA THR A 96 -3.45 9.39 0.91
C THR A 96 -4.11 8.79 -0.32
N GLN A 97 -4.27 9.61 -1.36
CA GLN A 97 -4.80 9.15 -2.64
C GLN A 97 -3.65 8.74 -3.55
N TYR A 98 -3.72 7.54 -4.11
CA TYR A 98 -2.79 7.04 -5.11
C TYR A 98 -3.53 6.17 -6.13
N LEU A 99 -2.96 6.03 -7.32
CA LEU A 99 -3.57 5.25 -8.37
C LEU A 99 -3.36 3.75 -8.13
N LEU A 100 -4.44 2.99 -8.06
CA LEU A 100 -4.37 1.53 -7.93
C LEU A 100 -3.62 0.91 -9.10
N ILE A 101 -3.80 1.47 -10.30
CA ILE A 101 -3.12 1.00 -11.51
C ILE A 101 -1.59 1.06 -11.39
N ASP A 102 -1.04 2.03 -10.68
CA ASP A 102 0.39 2.14 -10.45
C ASP A 102 0.89 1.05 -9.52
N THR A 103 0.16 0.76 -8.44
CA THR A 103 0.55 -0.32 -7.52
C THR A 103 0.52 -1.69 -8.18
N VAL A 104 -0.33 -1.90 -9.18
CA VAL A 104 -0.41 -3.16 -9.95
C VAL A 104 0.79 -3.33 -10.90
N LYS A 105 1.39 -2.23 -11.37
CA LYS A 105 2.63 -2.28 -12.18
C LYS A 105 3.84 -2.76 -11.36
N LEU A 106 3.83 -2.53 -10.03
CA LEU A 106 4.93 -2.84 -9.13
C LEU A 106 4.85 -4.30 -8.66
N LYS A 107 5.96 -5.04 -8.72
CA LYS A 107 6.04 -6.46 -8.34
C LYS A 107 6.51 -6.66 -6.91
N SER A 108 7.41 -5.80 -6.43
CA SER A 108 7.98 -5.89 -5.10
C SER A 108 7.07 -5.25 -4.06
N LYS A 109 6.85 -5.94 -2.92
CA LYS A 109 6.16 -5.32 -1.78
C LYS A 109 6.85 -4.03 -1.31
N TYR A 110 8.17 -3.97 -1.41
CA TYR A 110 8.94 -2.80 -1.01
C TYR A 110 8.77 -1.61 -1.96
N SER A 111 8.64 -1.88 -3.25
CA SER A 111 8.32 -0.85 -4.25
C SER A 111 6.93 -0.28 -4.02
N ILE A 112 5.95 -1.14 -3.73
CA ILE A 112 4.58 -0.71 -3.41
C ILE A 112 4.56 0.14 -2.13
N LEU A 113 5.28 -0.27 -1.09
CA LEU A 113 5.34 0.49 0.16
C LEU A 113 6.05 1.84 -0.04
N LEU A 114 7.20 1.84 -0.71
CA LEU A 114 7.93 3.07 -0.99
C LEU A 114 7.11 4.04 -1.85
N TYR A 115 6.45 3.55 -2.90
CA TYR A 115 5.53 4.35 -3.71
C TYR A 115 4.45 5.04 -2.84
N LYS A 116 3.83 4.29 -1.93
CA LYS A 116 2.81 4.84 -1.02
C LYS A 116 3.36 5.90 -0.08
N LEU A 117 4.54 5.66 0.49
CA LEU A 117 5.21 6.61 1.39
C LEU A 117 5.56 7.93 0.68
N ILE A 118 6.06 7.86 -0.55
CA ILE A 118 6.34 9.07 -1.35
C ILE A 118 5.05 9.82 -1.69
N ARG A 119 3.97 9.10 -2.08
CA ARG A 119 2.65 9.72 -2.32
C ARG A 119 2.09 10.36 -1.04
N GLU A 120 2.31 9.77 0.12
CA GLU A 120 1.90 10.32 1.40
C GLU A 120 2.71 11.56 1.78
N ALA A 121 4.02 11.55 1.54
CA ALA A 121 4.89 12.69 1.81
C ALA A 121 4.56 13.90 0.91
N CYS A 122 3.94 13.67 -0.26
CA CYS A 122 3.53 14.71 -1.21
C CYS A 122 2.21 15.38 -0.80
N LYS A 123 2.14 15.95 0.40
CA LYS A 123 0.92 16.62 0.88
C LYS A 123 0.69 18.00 0.24
N ASP A 124 1.73 18.69 -0.21
CA ASP A 124 1.69 20.12 -0.56
C ASP A 124 1.99 20.45 -2.03
N LYS A 125 1.80 19.54 -2.98
CA LYS A 125 2.01 19.77 -4.42
C LYS A 125 3.34 20.50 -4.76
N THR A 126 4.38 20.26 -3.98
CA THR A 126 5.71 20.78 -4.24
C THR A 126 6.33 20.07 -5.45
N LYS A 127 7.21 20.76 -6.19
CA LYS A 127 7.93 20.13 -7.32
C LYS A 127 8.81 18.96 -6.90
N VAL A 128 9.31 19.00 -5.68
CA VAL A 128 10.16 17.94 -5.10
C VAL A 128 9.53 17.45 -3.81
N THR A 129 9.35 16.16 -3.69
CA THR A 129 8.93 15.50 -2.44
C THR A 129 10.13 14.81 -1.81
N ILE A 130 10.36 15.03 -0.53
CA ILE A 130 11.46 14.42 0.21
C ILE A 130 10.89 13.52 1.31
N LEU A 131 11.21 12.22 1.23
CA LEU A 131 11.01 11.26 2.31
C LEU A 131 12.33 11.09 3.05
N GLN A 132 12.39 11.45 4.32
CA GLN A 132 13.62 11.41 5.11
C GLN A 132 13.43 10.64 6.42
N GLY A 133 14.52 10.06 6.91
CA GLY A 133 14.55 9.36 8.20
C GLY A 133 15.91 8.73 8.46
N THR A 134 16.06 8.15 9.65
CA THR A 134 17.21 7.32 9.99
C THR A 134 17.14 5.96 9.28
N PRO A 135 18.27 5.23 9.16
CA PRO A 135 18.25 3.85 8.64
C PRO A 135 17.27 2.92 9.34
N ASP A 136 17.09 3.07 10.66
CA ASP A 136 16.19 2.23 11.46
C ASP A 136 14.71 2.57 11.19
N GLU A 137 14.38 3.86 11.04
CA GLU A 137 13.03 4.28 10.63
C GLU A 137 12.67 3.78 9.23
N PHE A 138 13.60 3.83 8.27
CA PHE A 138 13.37 3.24 6.94
C PHE A 138 13.18 1.71 7.00
N LYS A 139 13.90 1.04 7.89
CA LYS A 139 13.74 -0.41 8.11
C LYS A 139 12.32 -0.72 8.61
N GLU A 140 11.83 0.04 9.57
CA GLU A 140 10.48 -0.10 10.12
C GLU A 140 9.40 0.24 9.08
N MET A 141 9.48 1.40 8.44
CA MET A 141 8.52 1.86 7.43
C MET A 141 8.35 0.87 6.27
N LEU A 142 9.43 0.23 5.85
CA LEU A 142 9.42 -0.74 4.75
C LEU A 142 9.19 -2.19 5.21
N GLY A 143 9.14 -2.46 6.51
CA GLY A 143 9.05 -3.82 7.05
C GLY A 143 10.22 -4.69 6.57
N ALA A 144 11.43 -4.12 6.57
CA ALA A 144 12.65 -4.83 6.21
C ALA A 144 13.07 -5.79 7.33
N PRO A 145 13.76 -6.90 7.03
CA PRO A 145 14.22 -7.83 8.05
C PRO A 145 15.12 -7.16 9.09
N ASP A 146 14.91 -7.44 10.38
CA ASP A 146 15.70 -6.89 11.48
C ASP A 146 17.18 -7.23 11.35
N SER A 147 17.49 -8.40 10.80
CA SER A 147 18.87 -8.88 10.56
C SER A 147 19.63 -8.08 9.49
N TYR A 148 18.94 -7.24 8.69
CA TYR A 148 19.60 -6.47 7.64
C TYR A 148 20.39 -5.31 8.22
N THR A 149 21.66 -5.21 7.84
CA THR A 149 22.44 -3.99 7.97
C THR A 149 21.89 -2.93 7.00
N TYR A 150 22.18 -1.64 7.24
CA TYR A 150 21.81 -0.58 6.29
C TYR A 150 22.34 -0.86 4.87
N LYS A 151 23.59 -1.35 4.74
CA LYS A 151 24.17 -1.71 3.44
C LYS A 151 23.34 -2.75 2.71
N GLN A 152 22.88 -3.79 3.42
CA GLN A 152 22.02 -4.83 2.84
C GLN A 152 20.63 -4.29 2.47
N MET A 153 20.02 -3.48 3.35
CA MET A 153 18.75 -2.82 3.07
C MET A 153 18.86 -1.90 1.86
N LYS A 154 19.92 -1.07 1.78
CA LYS A 154 20.16 -0.20 0.63
C LYS A 154 20.21 -0.99 -0.67
N GLN A 155 21.02 -2.06 -0.73
CA GLN A 155 21.25 -2.84 -1.96
C GLN A 155 20.05 -3.73 -2.33
N ASN A 156 19.46 -4.39 -1.35
CA ASN A 156 18.46 -5.42 -1.60
C ASN A 156 17.01 -4.88 -1.63
N ILE A 157 16.77 -3.72 -1.04
CA ILE A 157 15.44 -3.12 -0.91
C ILE A 157 15.39 -1.75 -1.59
N LEU A 158 16.10 -0.74 -1.05
CA LEU A 158 15.91 0.65 -1.49
C LEU A 158 16.24 0.85 -2.97
N LEU A 159 17.45 0.48 -3.41
CA LEU A 159 17.85 0.69 -4.80
C LEU A 159 16.99 -0.12 -5.78
N LYS A 160 16.57 -1.33 -5.41
CA LYS A 160 15.67 -2.13 -6.26
C LYS A 160 14.28 -1.53 -6.35
N ALA A 161 13.75 -1.02 -5.24
CA ALA A 161 12.45 -0.37 -5.21
C ALA A 161 12.46 0.94 -5.99
N ILE A 162 13.48 1.78 -5.82
CA ILE A 162 13.68 3.02 -6.56
C ILE A 162 13.76 2.75 -8.07
N ASN A 163 14.60 1.79 -8.49
CA ASN A 163 14.73 1.46 -9.90
C ASN A 163 13.41 0.96 -10.49
N GLU A 164 12.67 0.10 -9.78
CA GLU A 164 11.38 -0.40 -10.25
C GLU A 164 10.34 0.71 -10.37
N ILE A 165 10.30 1.65 -9.41
CA ILE A 165 9.40 2.81 -9.48
C ILE A 165 9.76 3.72 -10.65
N ASN A 166 11.03 4.08 -10.79
CA ASN A 166 11.50 4.95 -11.88
C ASN A 166 11.27 4.34 -13.28
N GLU A 167 11.30 3.00 -13.38
CA GLU A 167 11.02 2.31 -14.65
C GLU A 167 9.53 2.26 -14.99
N LYS A 168 8.63 2.19 -13.98
CA LYS A 168 7.23 1.82 -14.21
C LYS A 168 6.21 2.90 -13.89
N ILE A 169 6.60 3.94 -13.17
CA ILE A 169 5.71 5.02 -12.74
C ILE A 169 6.14 6.30 -13.45
N ASP A 170 5.33 6.70 -14.42
CA ASP A 170 5.69 7.74 -15.38
C ASP A 170 5.88 9.14 -14.79
N ASP A 171 5.21 9.45 -13.67
CA ASP A 171 5.25 10.76 -13.01
C ASP A 171 6.21 10.82 -11.81
N MET A 172 7.05 9.81 -11.61
CA MET A 172 8.00 9.73 -10.51
C MET A 172 9.43 9.52 -11.00
N GLN A 173 10.36 10.27 -10.39
CA GLN A 173 11.79 10.06 -10.54
C GLN A 173 12.47 10.15 -9.18
N LEU A 174 12.78 8.98 -8.61
CA LEU A 174 13.33 8.87 -7.28
C LEU A 174 14.85 8.84 -7.28
N GLU A 175 15.45 9.55 -6.34
CA GLU A 175 16.89 9.55 -6.10
C GLU A 175 17.19 9.37 -4.60
N LEU A 176 18.20 8.56 -4.28
CA LEU A 176 18.61 8.24 -2.91
C LEU A 176 19.83 9.04 -2.47
N PHE A 177 19.68 9.78 -1.39
CA PHE A 177 20.76 10.49 -0.72
C PHE A 177 20.99 9.91 0.69
N GLN A 178 22.19 10.11 1.21
CA GLN A 178 22.53 9.68 2.57
C GLN A 178 23.54 10.65 3.21
N ALA A 179 23.35 10.96 4.48
CA ALA A 179 24.32 11.67 5.29
C ALA A 179 25.05 10.72 6.23
N THR A 180 26.36 10.94 6.42
CA THR A 180 27.21 10.10 7.26
C THR A 180 27.86 10.91 8.37
N LYS A 181 28.05 10.28 9.53
CA LYS A 181 28.89 10.76 10.61
C LYS A 181 30.02 9.75 10.83
N GLY A 182 31.21 10.08 10.33
CA GLY A 182 32.30 9.13 10.22
C GLY A 182 31.95 7.99 9.25
N ARG A 183 31.99 6.75 9.72
CA ARG A 183 31.66 5.55 8.90
C ARG A 183 30.18 5.16 8.98
N LYS A 184 29.39 5.81 9.84
CA LYS A 184 27.99 5.44 10.07
C LYS A 184 27.06 6.34 9.27
N VAL A 185 26.14 5.76 8.53
CA VAL A 185 25.01 6.50 7.93
C VAL A 185 24.04 6.89 9.04
N VAL A 186 23.72 8.17 9.13
CA VAL A 186 22.86 8.72 10.19
C VAL A 186 21.51 9.19 9.64
N GLN A 187 21.45 9.52 8.34
CA GLN A 187 20.24 9.97 7.69
C GLN A 187 20.16 9.43 6.27
N VAL A 188 18.97 9.10 5.84
CA VAL A 188 18.63 8.65 4.50
C VAL A 188 17.53 9.56 3.98
N GLU A 189 17.64 9.99 2.74
CA GLU A 189 16.64 10.80 2.05
C GLU A 189 16.35 10.17 0.70
N ILE A 190 15.08 10.13 0.33
CA ILE A 190 14.64 9.79 -1.02
C ILE A 190 13.89 11.00 -1.55
N HIS A 191 14.45 11.60 -2.58
CA HIS A 191 13.86 12.72 -3.27
C HIS A 191 13.08 12.21 -4.47
N ASN A 192 11.91 12.78 -4.72
CA ASN A 192 11.13 12.54 -5.90
C ASN A 192 10.96 13.85 -6.68
N ASP A 193 11.49 13.89 -7.88
CA ASP A 193 11.23 14.94 -8.85
C ASP A 193 10.02 14.53 -9.69
N TRP A 194 8.90 15.26 -9.51
CA TRP A 194 7.68 14.97 -10.25
C TRP A 194 7.85 15.38 -11.70
N THR A 195 7.72 14.44 -12.60
CA THR A 195 7.75 14.72 -14.04
C THR A 195 6.40 15.27 -14.50
N GLU A 196 6.42 16.31 -15.37
CA GLU A 196 5.21 17.06 -15.78
C GLU A 196 4.25 16.26 -16.70
N ASN A 197 4.43 14.98 -16.89
CA ASN A 197 3.57 14.15 -17.72
C ASN A 197 2.32 13.69 -16.95
N ARG A 198 1.40 14.63 -16.74
CA ARG A 198 0.00 14.36 -16.38
C ARG A 198 -0.96 14.97 -17.40
#